data_6c096013fc629ac79311df8b9d300252
#
_entry.id   6c096013fc629ac79311df8b9d300252
#
_cell.length_a   1.000
_cell.length_b   1.000
_cell.length_c   1.000
_cell.angle_alpha   90.00
_cell.angle_beta   90.00
_cell.angle_gamma   90.00
#
_symmetry.space_group_name_H-M   'P 1'
#
loop_
_entity.id
_entity.type
_entity.pdbx_description
1 polymer ?
#
loop_
_entity_poly.entity_id
_entity_poly.type
_entity_poly.pdbx_seq_one_letter_code
_entity_poly.pdbx_strand_id
1 'polypeptide(L)'
;MNNFSYKLEENYNPSMGLIVLQADQRIELDALQQFDPKVNLHISRIPSAETVSTDTLKQMERDLPLAVSLFPNAVNFDVVGYGCTSGTSVIGAENIAKIIKDSCKTTHVTEPVSALIAACRYLNLKRVGFLSPYVETVSSGLRQTLLLSGIETPTFGSFNEEIEEKVVKISAQSIFEAAVELGGQDIDALFLSCTNLNTLPVIKRIEEKIGKPVLSSNQVLTWHMGQLAKG
;
A
#
# COMPACT_ATOMS: atom_id res chain seq x y z
N MET A 1 43.98 25.08 2.28
CA MET A 1 42.68 24.36 2.41
C MET A 1 42.47 24.16 3.90
N ASN A 2 41.32 24.63 4.45
CA ASN A 2 41.04 24.47 5.88
C ASN A 2 40.33 23.14 6.10
N ASN A 3 40.87 22.30 6.98
CA ASN A 3 40.25 21.04 7.39
C ASN A 3 39.55 21.27 8.73
N PHE A 4 38.26 20.90 8.79
CA PHE A 4 37.45 21.00 10.02
C PHE A 4 37.31 19.62 10.66
N SER A 5 37.39 19.56 11.98
CA SER A 5 37.06 18.36 12.75
C SER A 5 35.54 18.18 12.82
N TYR A 6 35.06 16.94 12.83
CA TYR A 6 33.64 16.58 12.97
C TYR A 6 33.48 15.42 13.95
N LYS A 7 32.26 15.27 14.46
CA LYS A 7 31.84 14.12 15.24
C LYS A 7 30.76 13.37 14.45
N LEU A 8 30.77 12.05 14.52
CA LEU A 8 29.70 11.22 14.00
C LEU A 8 28.60 11.13 15.06
N GLU A 9 27.36 11.26 14.62
CA GLU A 9 26.18 10.98 15.46
C GLU A 9 25.65 9.59 15.12
N GLU A 10 25.29 8.83 16.14
CA GLU A 10 24.59 7.57 15.97
C GLU A 10 23.08 7.84 15.88
N ASN A 11 22.45 7.29 14.85
CA ASN A 11 21.02 7.41 14.64
C ASN A 11 20.34 6.07 14.93
N TYR A 12 19.51 6.03 15.96
CA TYR A 12 18.76 4.84 16.39
C TYR A 12 17.27 4.87 15.97
N ASN A 13 16.88 5.82 15.12
CA ASN A 13 15.53 5.87 14.61
C ASN A 13 15.27 4.72 13.62
N PRO A 14 14.06 4.16 13.62
CA PRO A 14 13.69 3.13 12.66
C PRO A 14 13.95 3.58 11.22
N SER A 15 14.58 2.72 10.43
CA SER A 15 14.86 2.95 9.01
C SER A 15 13.87 2.13 8.18
N MET A 16 13.02 2.79 7.42
CA MET A 16 12.01 2.16 6.58
C MET A 16 12.26 2.47 5.11
N GLY A 17 12.13 1.47 4.26
CA GLY A 17 12.12 1.62 2.82
C GLY A 17 10.69 1.60 2.29
N LEU A 18 10.38 2.42 1.29
CA LEU A 18 9.10 2.39 0.59
C LEU A 18 9.38 2.40 -0.93
N ILE A 19 8.90 1.35 -1.62
CA ILE A 19 8.98 1.25 -3.07
C ILE A 19 7.64 1.72 -3.63
N VAL A 20 7.69 2.76 -4.44
CA VAL A 20 6.51 3.47 -4.97
C VAL A 20 6.46 3.33 -6.49
N LEU A 21 5.29 3.19 -7.08
CA LEU A 21 5.15 3.17 -8.54
C LEU A 21 5.52 4.53 -9.15
N GLN A 22 6.11 4.49 -10.34
CA GLN A 22 6.43 5.71 -11.08
C GLN A 22 5.21 6.63 -11.25
N ALA A 23 4.05 6.05 -11.49
CA ALA A 23 2.79 6.79 -11.70
C ALA A 23 2.11 7.22 -10.40
N ASP A 24 2.50 6.69 -9.23
CA ASP A 24 1.83 7.01 -7.96
C ASP A 24 2.15 8.44 -7.50
N GLN A 25 1.11 9.20 -7.13
CA GLN A 25 1.19 10.57 -6.68
C GLN A 25 0.62 10.77 -5.26
N ARG A 26 0.25 9.67 -4.56
CA ARG A 26 -0.45 9.73 -3.26
C ARG A 26 0.28 9.07 -2.12
N ILE A 27 0.81 7.86 -2.32
CA ILE A 27 1.34 7.05 -1.21
C ILE A 27 2.47 7.74 -0.44
N GLU A 28 3.34 8.50 -1.09
CA GLU A 28 4.42 9.22 -0.42
C GLU A 28 3.86 10.28 0.54
N LEU A 29 2.87 11.06 0.07
CA LEU A 29 2.21 12.09 0.89
C LEU A 29 1.46 11.46 2.06
N ASP A 30 0.77 10.36 1.82
CA ASP A 30 0.01 9.64 2.82
C ASP A 30 0.94 9.02 3.86
N ALA A 31 2.06 8.44 3.44
CA ALA A 31 3.07 7.86 4.33
C ALA A 31 3.71 8.91 5.24
N LEU A 32 4.09 10.07 4.70
CA LEU A 32 4.65 11.18 5.48
C LEU A 32 3.68 11.73 6.53
N GLN A 33 2.37 11.64 6.28
CA GLN A 33 1.35 12.05 7.26
C GLN A 33 1.10 11.02 8.36
N GLN A 34 1.39 9.75 8.10
CA GLN A 34 1.03 8.63 8.98
C GLN A 34 2.21 8.09 9.80
N PHE A 35 3.44 8.22 9.31
CA PHE A 35 4.61 7.80 10.07
C PHE A 35 4.99 8.82 11.16
N ASP A 36 5.59 8.31 12.23
CA ASP A 36 6.25 9.17 13.22
C ASP A 36 7.35 10.00 12.51
N PRO A 37 7.43 11.32 12.73
CA PRO A 37 8.48 12.16 12.14
C PRO A 37 9.92 11.71 12.43
N LYS A 38 10.12 10.83 13.41
CA LYS A 38 11.43 10.25 13.73
C LYS A 38 11.83 9.10 12.80
N VAL A 39 10.90 8.56 12.01
CA VAL A 39 11.21 7.48 11.07
C VAL A 39 12.12 8.01 9.96
N ASN A 40 13.22 7.30 9.71
CA ASN A 40 14.06 7.54 8.55
C ASN A 40 13.42 6.84 7.34
N LEU A 41 12.57 7.55 6.62
CA LEU A 41 11.89 7.01 5.44
C LEU A 41 12.75 7.20 4.20
N HIS A 42 13.09 6.10 3.54
CA HIS A 42 13.78 6.06 2.26
C HIS A 42 12.80 5.62 1.17
N ILE A 43 12.71 6.40 0.09
CA ILE A 43 11.76 6.12 -0.99
C ILE A 43 12.53 5.81 -2.26
N SER A 44 12.12 4.75 -2.95
CA SER A 44 12.57 4.40 -4.29
C SER A 44 11.38 4.21 -5.22
N ARG A 45 11.54 4.50 -6.51
CA ARG A 45 10.49 4.32 -7.50
C ARG A 45 10.78 3.15 -8.42
N ILE A 46 9.73 2.39 -8.72
CA ILE A 46 9.74 1.33 -9.70
C ILE A 46 9.03 1.78 -10.97
N PRO A 47 9.58 1.54 -12.17
CA PRO A 47 8.87 1.80 -13.43
C PRO A 47 7.49 1.16 -13.42
N SER A 48 6.49 1.90 -13.88
CA SER A 48 5.12 1.41 -14.00
C SER A 48 4.48 1.93 -15.29
N ALA A 49 3.60 1.13 -15.89
CA ALA A 49 2.88 1.52 -17.09
C ALA A 49 1.77 2.53 -16.78
N GLU A 50 1.33 3.26 -17.80
CA GLU A 50 0.21 4.20 -17.72
C GLU A 50 -1.13 3.47 -17.56
N THR A 51 -1.22 2.25 -18.12
CA THR A 51 -2.42 1.41 -18.07
C THR A 51 -2.21 0.22 -17.18
N VAL A 52 -3.17 -0.05 -16.29
CA VAL A 52 -3.15 -1.17 -15.35
C VAL A 52 -3.74 -2.42 -15.99
N SER A 53 -2.91 -3.43 -16.22
CA SER A 53 -3.28 -4.76 -16.69
C SER A 53 -2.44 -5.83 -16.01
N THR A 54 -2.85 -7.09 -16.12
CA THR A 54 -2.06 -8.20 -15.55
C THR A 54 -0.64 -8.24 -16.10
N ASP A 55 -0.45 -7.96 -17.40
CA ASP A 55 0.88 -7.99 -18.03
C ASP A 55 1.77 -6.84 -17.55
N THR A 56 1.23 -5.62 -17.46
CA THR A 56 1.98 -4.45 -16.97
C THR A 56 2.33 -4.58 -15.49
N LEU A 57 1.43 -5.15 -14.69
CA LEU A 57 1.69 -5.45 -13.27
C LEU A 57 2.78 -6.52 -13.12
N LYS A 58 2.77 -7.56 -13.98
CA LYS A 58 3.80 -8.61 -13.97
C LYS A 58 5.17 -8.11 -14.41
N GLN A 59 5.24 -7.09 -15.28
CA GLN A 59 6.52 -6.49 -15.67
C GLN A 59 7.26 -5.91 -14.48
N MET A 60 6.57 -5.36 -13.49
CA MET A 60 7.19 -4.79 -12.29
C MET A 60 8.00 -5.82 -11.47
N GLU A 61 7.69 -7.13 -11.58
CA GLU A 61 8.51 -8.18 -10.97
C GLU A 61 9.97 -8.13 -11.46
N ARG A 62 10.18 -7.86 -12.75
CA ARG A 62 11.50 -7.78 -13.38
C ARG A 62 12.24 -6.49 -13.02
N ASP A 63 11.48 -5.40 -12.81
CA ASP A 63 12.03 -4.07 -12.52
C ASP A 63 12.32 -3.87 -11.02
N LEU A 64 11.70 -4.70 -10.16
CA LEU A 64 11.80 -4.57 -8.71
C LEU A 64 13.24 -4.66 -8.17
N PRO A 65 14.12 -5.57 -8.63
CA PRO A 65 15.52 -5.61 -8.16
C PRO A 65 16.25 -4.30 -8.38
N LEU A 66 16.06 -3.66 -9.55
CA LEU A 66 16.68 -2.38 -9.85
C LEU A 66 16.16 -1.27 -8.93
N ALA A 67 14.84 -1.19 -8.73
CA ALA A 67 14.25 -0.21 -7.84
C ALA A 67 14.79 -0.36 -6.40
N VAL A 68 14.90 -1.58 -5.89
CA VAL A 68 15.47 -1.86 -4.56
C VAL A 68 16.95 -1.49 -4.47
N SER A 69 17.74 -1.72 -5.53
CA SER A 69 19.16 -1.40 -5.54
C SER A 69 19.47 0.10 -5.44
N LEU A 70 18.49 0.96 -5.62
CA LEU A 70 18.63 2.41 -5.45
C LEU A 70 18.54 2.87 -3.98
N PHE A 71 18.20 1.98 -3.06
CA PHE A 71 18.30 2.28 -1.64
C PHE A 71 19.77 2.39 -1.19
N PRO A 72 20.07 3.21 -0.17
CA PRO A 72 21.43 3.33 0.34
C PRO A 72 21.98 2.00 0.88
N ASN A 73 23.05 1.48 0.31
CA ASN A 73 23.67 0.20 0.67
C ASN A 73 24.12 0.09 2.15
N ALA A 74 24.40 1.24 2.78
CA ALA A 74 24.83 1.30 4.17
C ALA A 74 23.67 1.17 5.17
N VAL A 75 22.42 1.25 4.73
CA VAL A 75 21.24 1.20 5.60
C VAL A 75 20.81 -0.25 5.78
N ASN A 76 20.58 -0.64 7.03
CA ASN A 76 19.84 -1.85 7.38
C ASN A 76 18.40 -1.43 7.66
N PHE A 77 17.46 -1.85 6.84
CA PHE A 77 16.06 -1.50 7.00
C PHE A 77 15.38 -2.41 8.03
N ASP A 78 14.60 -1.83 8.93
CA ASP A 78 13.70 -2.59 9.80
C ASP A 78 12.57 -3.21 8.98
N VAL A 79 12.04 -2.45 8.02
CA VAL A 79 11.01 -2.91 7.09
C VAL A 79 11.11 -2.20 5.75
N VAL A 80 10.83 -2.95 4.68
CA VAL A 80 10.61 -2.39 3.34
C VAL A 80 9.16 -2.67 2.91
N GLY A 81 8.43 -1.62 2.56
CA GLY A 81 7.09 -1.67 1.99
C GLY A 81 7.12 -1.63 0.46
N TYR A 82 6.33 -2.50 -0.19
CA TYR A 82 6.07 -2.43 -1.62
C TYR A 82 4.70 -1.81 -1.85
N GLY A 83 4.66 -0.57 -2.37
CA GLY A 83 3.47 0.26 -2.48
C GLY A 83 2.62 -0.02 -3.74
N CYS A 84 2.19 -1.26 -3.96
CA CYS A 84 1.24 -1.57 -5.03
C CYS A 84 0.30 -2.72 -4.67
N THR A 85 -0.98 -2.41 -4.52
CA THR A 85 -2.00 -3.41 -4.16
C THR A 85 -2.24 -4.42 -5.28
N SER A 86 -2.48 -3.94 -6.49
CA SER A 86 -2.73 -4.80 -7.66
C SER A 86 -1.47 -5.56 -8.08
N GLY A 87 -0.30 -4.91 -8.03
CA GLY A 87 0.99 -5.57 -8.29
C GLY A 87 1.25 -6.72 -7.33
N THR A 88 0.92 -6.56 -6.05
CA THR A 88 1.02 -7.64 -5.07
C THR A 88 0.15 -8.84 -5.44
N SER A 89 -1.08 -8.61 -5.87
CA SER A 89 -2.00 -9.68 -6.26
C SER A 89 -1.49 -10.50 -7.47
N VAL A 90 -0.71 -9.89 -8.36
CA VAL A 90 -0.19 -10.53 -9.59
C VAL A 90 1.16 -11.19 -9.35
N ILE A 91 2.08 -10.49 -8.66
CA ILE A 91 3.46 -10.98 -8.43
C ILE A 91 3.51 -11.98 -7.28
N GLY A 92 2.66 -11.78 -6.27
CA GLY A 92 2.62 -12.56 -5.04
C GLY A 92 3.53 -11.98 -3.93
N ALA A 93 2.98 -11.95 -2.71
CA ALA A 93 3.65 -11.40 -1.53
C ALA A 93 5.00 -12.07 -1.22
N GLU A 94 5.05 -13.40 -1.30
CA GLU A 94 6.27 -14.18 -1.03
C GLU A 94 7.38 -13.87 -2.03
N ASN A 95 7.03 -13.74 -3.32
CA ASN A 95 7.99 -13.43 -4.37
C ASN A 95 8.52 -12.00 -4.25
N ILE A 96 7.65 -11.03 -3.96
CA ILE A 96 8.04 -9.65 -3.65
C ILE A 96 9.02 -9.63 -2.47
N ALA A 97 8.68 -10.32 -1.39
CA ALA A 97 9.52 -10.37 -0.19
C ALA A 97 10.90 -10.99 -0.49
N LYS A 98 10.93 -12.06 -1.28
CA LYS A 98 12.17 -12.70 -1.72
C LYS A 98 13.04 -11.73 -2.52
N ILE A 99 12.49 -11.10 -3.55
CA ILE A 99 13.23 -10.17 -4.42
C ILE A 99 13.82 -9.01 -3.60
N ILE A 100 13.03 -8.43 -2.71
CA ILE A 100 13.48 -7.31 -1.87
C ILE A 100 14.61 -7.74 -0.93
N LYS A 101 14.46 -8.88 -0.25
CA LYS A 101 15.48 -9.40 0.68
C LYS A 101 16.76 -9.82 -0.03
N ASP A 102 16.66 -10.29 -1.27
CA ASP A 102 17.85 -10.62 -2.09
C ASP A 102 18.59 -9.36 -2.58
N SER A 103 17.92 -8.20 -2.62
CA SER A 103 18.42 -6.96 -3.20
C SER A 103 18.85 -5.89 -2.20
N CYS A 104 18.38 -5.93 -0.95
CA CYS A 104 18.80 -5.02 0.13
C CYS A 104 18.74 -5.70 1.51
N LYS A 105 19.40 -5.08 2.50
CA LYS A 105 19.37 -5.56 3.87
C LYS A 105 18.10 -5.09 4.55
N THR A 106 17.16 -5.98 4.80
CA THR A 106 15.92 -5.68 5.53
C THR A 106 15.50 -6.85 6.42
N THR A 107 14.97 -6.52 7.59
CA THR A 107 14.40 -7.51 8.53
C THR A 107 13.04 -7.99 8.03
N HIS A 108 12.17 -7.05 7.69
CA HIS A 108 10.81 -7.33 7.27
C HIS A 108 10.50 -6.75 5.89
N VAL A 109 9.57 -7.40 5.20
CA VAL A 109 8.97 -6.90 3.97
C VAL A 109 7.46 -6.99 4.11
N THR A 110 6.75 -5.99 3.66
CA THR A 110 5.28 -6.00 3.62
C THR A 110 4.77 -5.26 2.38
N GLU A 111 3.49 -5.43 2.11
CA GLU A 111 2.76 -4.85 1.00
C GLU A 111 1.26 -4.72 1.37
N PRO A 112 0.44 -3.99 0.58
CA PRO A 112 -0.93 -3.69 1.00
C PRO A 112 -1.83 -4.90 1.25
N VAL A 113 -1.59 -6.04 0.59
CA VAL A 113 -2.45 -7.24 0.74
C VAL A 113 -2.18 -7.92 2.08
N SER A 114 -0.91 -8.21 2.39
CA SER A 114 -0.52 -8.77 3.71
C SER A 114 -0.87 -7.81 4.84
N ALA A 115 -0.70 -6.50 4.62
CA ALA A 115 -1.07 -5.48 5.58
C ALA A 115 -2.58 -5.44 5.84
N LEU A 116 -3.41 -5.55 4.80
CA LEU A 116 -4.87 -5.64 4.94
C LEU A 116 -5.29 -6.89 5.70
N ILE A 117 -4.71 -8.06 5.38
CA ILE A 117 -4.97 -9.30 6.09
C ILE A 117 -4.59 -9.17 7.57
N ALA A 118 -3.44 -8.58 7.88
CA ALA A 118 -3.02 -8.31 9.25
C ALA A 118 -3.98 -7.35 9.98
N ALA A 119 -4.41 -6.27 9.32
CA ALA A 119 -5.37 -5.32 9.88
C ALA A 119 -6.74 -5.96 10.13
N CYS A 120 -7.24 -6.78 9.21
CA CYS A 120 -8.50 -7.52 9.38
C CYS A 120 -8.42 -8.49 10.58
N ARG A 121 -7.31 -9.19 10.75
CA ARG A 121 -7.08 -10.06 11.92
C ARG A 121 -7.02 -9.27 13.22
N TYR A 122 -6.31 -8.16 13.22
CA TYR A 122 -6.18 -7.29 14.39
C TYR A 122 -7.53 -6.71 14.85
N LEU A 123 -8.38 -6.32 13.89
CA LEU A 123 -9.71 -5.75 14.13
C LEU A 123 -10.82 -6.81 14.17
N ASN A 124 -10.50 -8.10 13.97
CA ASN A 124 -11.45 -9.22 13.89
C ASN A 124 -12.54 -9.02 12.82
N LEU A 125 -12.14 -8.56 11.63
CA LEU A 125 -13.01 -8.34 10.47
C LEU A 125 -13.00 -9.57 9.56
N LYS A 126 -14.17 -10.00 9.09
CA LYS A 126 -14.34 -11.17 8.22
C LYS A 126 -15.06 -10.87 6.91
N ARG A 127 -15.89 -9.85 6.88
CA ARG A 127 -16.72 -9.46 5.74
C ARG A 127 -16.43 -8.02 5.36
N VAL A 128 -15.61 -7.83 4.32
CA VAL A 128 -15.10 -6.52 3.92
C VAL A 128 -15.71 -6.10 2.59
N GLY A 129 -16.40 -4.96 2.57
CA GLY A 129 -16.80 -4.32 1.32
C GLY A 129 -15.55 -3.84 0.58
N PHE A 130 -15.54 -3.95 -0.72
CA PHE A 130 -14.35 -3.70 -1.54
C PHE A 130 -14.65 -2.64 -2.61
N LEU A 131 -14.04 -1.47 -2.51
CA LEU A 131 -14.07 -0.43 -3.54
C LEU A 131 -12.71 -0.33 -4.22
N SER A 132 -12.69 -0.44 -5.55
CA SER A 132 -11.48 -0.33 -6.39
C SER A 132 -11.67 0.74 -7.47
N PRO A 133 -10.62 1.44 -7.91
CA PRO A 133 -10.72 2.22 -9.13
C PRO A 133 -10.73 1.34 -10.39
N TYR A 134 -10.12 0.15 -10.33
CA TYR A 134 -9.85 -0.69 -11.51
C TYR A 134 -10.98 -1.65 -11.85
N VAL A 135 -10.98 -2.10 -13.10
CA VAL A 135 -11.89 -3.13 -13.62
C VAL A 135 -11.85 -4.42 -12.79
N GLU A 136 -12.94 -5.18 -12.81
CA GLU A 136 -13.09 -6.38 -11.99
C GLU A 136 -11.97 -7.41 -12.20
N THR A 137 -11.49 -7.57 -13.43
CA THR A 137 -10.41 -8.52 -13.77
C THR A 137 -9.11 -8.23 -13.00
N VAL A 138 -8.80 -6.97 -12.73
CA VAL A 138 -7.63 -6.56 -11.91
C VAL A 138 -7.88 -6.83 -10.43
N SER A 139 -9.12 -6.66 -9.97
CA SER A 139 -9.47 -6.78 -8.54
C SER A 139 -9.79 -8.21 -8.11
N SER A 140 -10.14 -9.11 -9.04
CA SER A 140 -10.59 -10.47 -8.75
C SER A 140 -9.51 -11.32 -8.05
N GLY A 141 -8.25 -11.23 -8.48
CA GLY A 141 -7.14 -11.96 -7.88
C GLY A 141 -6.91 -11.56 -6.41
N LEU A 142 -7.02 -10.26 -6.10
CA LEU A 142 -6.91 -9.78 -4.74
C LEU A 142 -8.07 -10.29 -3.85
N ARG A 143 -9.30 -10.20 -4.34
CA ARG A 143 -10.47 -10.71 -3.63
C ARG A 143 -10.37 -12.21 -3.35
N GLN A 144 -9.84 -12.98 -4.31
CA GLN A 144 -9.56 -14.41 -4.11
C GLN A 144 -8.50 -14.65 -3.03
N THR A 145 -7.43 -13.85 -2.99
CA THR A 145 -6.39 -13.94 -1.94
C THR A 145 -6.96 -13.64 -0.56
N LEU A 146 -7.84 -12.66 -0.44
CA LEU A 146 -8.55 -12.34 0.80
C LEU A 146 -9.45 -13.50 1.25
N LEU A 147 -10.21 -14.08 0.33
CA LEU A 147 -11.08 -15.24 0.60
C LEU A 147 -10.28 -16.44 1.13
N LEU A 148 -9.14 -16.75 0.51
CA LEU A 148 -8.24 -17.82 0.98
C LEU A 148 -7.64 -17.52 2.37
N SER A 149 -7.61 -16.26 2.77
CA SER A 149 -7.18 -15.81 4.10
C SER A 149 -8.32 -15.72 5.12
N GLY A 150 -9.53 -16.16 4.74
CA GLY A 150 -10.73 -16.15 5.59
C GLY A 150 -11.45 -14.79 5.65
N ILE A 151 -11.21 -13.93 4.68
CA ILE A 151 -11.83 -12.60 4.56
C ILE A 151 -12.72 -12.59 3.32
N GLU A 152 -14.03 -12.57 3.52
CA GLU A 152 -15.02 -12.46 2.45
C GLU A 152 -15.12 -11.02 1.94
N THR A 153 -15.37 -10.87 0.64
CA THR A 153 -15.66 -9.58 0.02
C THR A 153 -17.06 -9.62 -0.64
N PRO A 154 -18.15 -9.61 0.18
CA PRO A 154 -19.50 -9.86 -0.31
C PRO A 154 -20.01 -8.72 -1.20
N THR A 155 -19.50 -7.52 -1.03
CA THR A 155 -19.82 -6.38 -1.87
C THR A 155 -18.58 -5.85 -2.58
N PHE A 156 -18.73 -5.57 -3.88
CA PHE A 156 -17.67 -5.03 -4.74
C PHE A 156 -18.20 -3.86 -5.54
N GLY A 157 -17.45 -2.77 -5.57
CA GLY A 157 -17.68 -1.62 -6.43
C GLY A 157 -16.41 -1.19 -7.14
N SER A 158 -16.57 -0.63 -8.32
CA SER A 158 -15.44 -0.17 -9.13
C SER A 158 -15.79 1.10 -9.89
N PHE A 159 -14.78 1.96 -10.10
CA PHE A 159 -14.87 3.08 -11.03
C PHE A 159 -14.58 2.68 -12.48
N ASN A 160 -14.17 1.42 -12.73
CA ASN A 160 -13.84 0.85 -14.05
C ASN A 160 -12.82 1.69 -14.84
N GLU A 161 -11.84 2.25 -14.13
CA GLU A 161 -10.77 3.03 -14.74
C GLU A 161 -9.47 2.20 -14.79
N GLU A 162 -8.77 2.26 -15.90
CA GLU A 162 -7.51 1.54 -16.12
C GLU A 162 -6.31 2.47 -16.26
N ILE A 163 -6.56 3.78 -16.38
CA ILE A 163 -5.52 4.79 -16.61
C ILE A 163 -5.13 5.43 -15.28
N GLU A 164 -3.88 5.22 -14.84
CA GLU A 164 -3.35 5.72 -13.57
C GLU A 164 -3.50 7.24 -13.39
N GLU A 165 -3.27 8.00 -14.45
CA GLU A 165 -3.43 9.46 -14.41
C GLU A 165 -4.87 9.91 -14.14
N LYS A 166 -5.86 9.09 -14.49
CA LYS A 166 -7.26 9.36 -14.16
C LYS A 166 -7.61 8.87 -12.76
N VAL A 167 -7.06 7.72 -12.33
CA VAL A 167 -7.29 7.17 -10.98
C VAL A 167 -6.94 8.21 -9.91
N VAL A 168 -5.78 8.84 -10.01
CA VAL A 168 -5.36 9.85 -9.02
C VAL A 168 -6.26 11.09 -9.00
N LYS A 169 -6.99 11.36 -10.09
CA LYS A 169 -7.92 12.48 -10.26
C LYS A 169 -9.36 12.16 -9.84
N ILE A 170 -9.67 10.89 -9.47
CA ILE A 170 -10.99 10.55 -8.93
C ILE A 170 -11.24 11.42 -7.69
N SER A 171 -12.33 12.18 -7.72
CA SER A 171 -12.61 13.16 -6.69
C SER A 171 -12.89 12.51 -5.34
N ALA A 172 -12.51 13.19 -4.26
CA ALA A 172 -12.82 12.78 -2.90
C ALA A 172 -14.35 12.59 -2.70
N GLN A 173 -15.17 13.40 -3.37
CA GLN A 173 -16.63 13.28 -3.32
C GLN A 173 -17.12 12.01 -4.00
N SER A 174 -16.60 11.64 -5.18
CA SER A 174 -16.95 10.39 -5.86
C SER A 174 -16.56 9.16 -5.03
N ILE A 175 -15.38 9.20 -4.39
CA ILE A 175 -14.94 8.13 -3.47
C ILE A 175 -15.92 8.03 -2.29
N PHE A 176 -16.28 9.16 -1.69
CA PHE A 176 -17.22 9.20 -0.57
C PHE A 176 -18.59 8.61 -0.94
N GLU A 177 -19.17 9.02 -2.06
CA GLU A 177 -20.49 8.56 -2.50
C GLU A 177 -20.51 7.04 -2.76
N ALA A 178 -19.54 6.52 -3.52
CA ALA A 178 -19.40 5.10 -3.79
C ALA A 178 -19.15 4.29 -2.50
N ALA A 179 -18.32 4.80 -1.61
CA ALA A 179 -18.01 4.17 -0.33
C ALA A 179 -19.24 4.11 0.60
N VAL A 180 -20.07 5.16 0.64
CA VAL A 180 -21.30 5.17 1.44
C VAL A 180 -22.32 4.17 0.90
N GLU A 181 -22.45 4.07 -0.42
CA GLU A 181 -23.35 3.10 -1.06
C GLU A 181 -22.97 1.67 -0.69
N LEU A 182 -21.69 1.31 -0.85
CA LEU A 182 -21.16 -0.01 -0.49
C LEU A 182 -21.21 -0.27 1.03
N GLY A 183 -20.94 0.76 1.83
CA GLY A 183 -20.94 0.69 3.29
C GLY A 183 -22.32 0.40 3.91
N GLY A 184 -23.39 0.71 3.19
CA GLY A 184 -24.77 0.38 3.59
C GLY A 184 -25.12 -1.10 3.54
N GLN A 185 -24.25 -1.95 2.96
CA GLN A 185 -24.46 -3.39 2.85
C GLN A 185 -24.06 -4.14 4.14
N ASP A 186 -24.34 -5.46 4.17
CA ASP A 186 -23.96 -6.34 5.29
C ASP A 186 -22.46 -6.70 5.25
N ILE A 187 -21.64 -5.81 5.81
CA ILE A 187 -20.19 -5.89 5.90
C ILE A 187 -19.71 -5.44 7.28
N ASP A 188 -18.54 -5.91 7.72
CA ASP A 188 -17.89 -5.49 8.98
C ASP A 188 -17.12 -4.18 8.80
N ALA A 189 -16.52 -3.99 7.61
CA ALA A 189 -15.70 -2.85 7.27
C ALA A 189 -15.70 -2.60 5.75
N LEU A 190 -15.22 -1.44 5.33
CA LEU A 190 -15.02 -1.11 3.91
C LEU A 190 -13.52 -0.97 3.63
N PHE A 191 -13.04 -1.56 2.53
CA PHE A 191 -11.67 -1.38 2.04
C PHE A 191 -11.66 -0.56 0.75
N LEU A 192 -10.87 0.51 0.75
CA LEU A 192 -10.60 1.38 -0.39
C LEU A 192 -9.24 0.95 -1.00
N SER A 193 -9.33 0.21 -2.08
CA SER A 193 -8.18 -0.42 -2.74
C SER A 193 -7.51 0.54 -3.72
N CYS A 194 -6.23 0.57 -3.76
CA CYS A 194 -5.29 1.34 -4.58
C CYS A 194 -4.50 2.38 -3.79
N THR A 195 -3.17 2.35 -3.96
CA THR A 195 -2.24 3.29 -3.32
C THR A 195 -2.31 4.69 -3.92
N ASN A 196 -2.72 4.80 -5.20
CA ASN A 196 -2.81 6.06 -5.92
C ASN A 196 -4.19 6.74 -5.79
N LEU A 197 -5.15 6.13 -5.07
CA LEU A 197 -6.47 6.71 -4.83
C LEU A 197 -6.45 7.66 -3.63
N ASN A 198 -6.99 8.88 -3.81
CA ASN A 198 -6.99 9.92 -2.78
C ASN A 198 -8.01 9.67 -1.67
N THR A 199 -7.71 8.72 -0.79
CA THR A 199 -8.64 8.18 0.22
C THR A 199 -8.59 8.90 1.57
N LEU A 200 -7.40 9.28 2.06
CA LEU A 200 -7.22 9.82 3.42
C LEU A 200 -8.18 10.97 3.78
N PRO A 201 -8.44 11.95 2.90
CA PRO A 201 -9.31 13.08 3.26
C PRO A 201 -10.77 12.70 3.52
N VAL A 202 -11.22 11.53 3.07
CA VAL A 202 -12.62 11.13 3.14
C VAL A 202 -12.92 9.99 4.11
N ILE A 203 -11.90 9.24 4.55
CA ILE A 203 -12.07 8.06 5.41
C ILE A 203 -12.94 8.37 6.62
N LYS A 204 -12.56 9.37 7.41
CA LYS A 204 -13.31 9.73 8.63
C LYS A 204 -14.79 10.06 8.36
N ARG A 205 -15.04 10.81 7.28
CA ARG A 205 -16.42 11.15 6.88
C ARG A 205 -17.22 9.92 6.46
N ILE A 206 -16.57 8.96 5.79
CA ILE A 206 -17.23 7.70 5.39
C ILE A 206 -17.54 6.90 6.65
N GLU A 207 -16.60 6.72 7.57
CA GLU A 207 -16.81 6.01 8.84
C GLU A 207 -17.98 6.60 9.66
N GLU A 208 -18.01 7.93 9.79
CA GLU A 208 -19.11 8.63 10.45
C GLU A 208 -20.47 8.37 9.79
N LYS A 209 -20.47 8.22 8.46
CA LYS A 209 -21.71 8.02 7.68
C LYS A 209 -22.21 6.59 7.71
N ILE A 210 -21.30 5.60 7.61
CA ILE A 210 -21.67 4.17 7.52
C ILE A 210 -21.63 3.45 8.87
N GLY A 211 -21.02 4.06 9.90
CA GLY A 211 -20.90 3.47 11.24
C GLY A 211 -20.00 2.24 11.30
N LYS A 212 -19.06 2.09 10.37
CA LYS A 212 -18.16 0.94 10.25
C LYS A 212 -16.72 1.41 9.96
N PRO A 213 -15.69 0.63 10.35
CA PRO A 213 -14.31 0.94 10.00
C PRO A 213 -14.10 1.04 8.49
N VAL A 214 -13.26 1.98 8.06
CA VAL A 214 -12.83 2.13 6.68
C VAL A 214 -11.31 2.03 6.62
N LEU A 215 -10.83 1.08 5.82
CA LEU A 215 -9.42 0.82 5.59
C LEU A 215 -9.03 1.26 4.19
N SER A 216 -7.82 1.79 4.00
CA SER A 216 -7.26 2.04 2.67
C SER A 216 -5.92 1.34 2.50
N SER A 217 -5.52 1.10 1.24
CA SER A 217 -4.22 0.50 0.92
C SER A 217 -3.07 1.20 1.62
N ASN A 218 -3.06 2.53 1.62
CA ASN A 218 -1.98 3.32 2.21
C ASN A 218 -1.99 3.24 3.75
N GLN A 219 -3.18 3.32 4.38
CA GLN A 219 -3.27 3.20 5.83
C GLN A 219 -2.82 1.83 6.34
N VAL A 220 -3.31 0.75 5.74
CA VAL A 220 -2.93 -0.59 6.21
C VAL A 220 -1.45 -0.86 5.99
N LEU A 221 -0.88 -0.39 4.86
CA LEU A 221 0.54 -0.55 4.58
C LEU A 221 1.40 0.19 5.60
N THR A 222 1.15 1.47 5.81
CA THR A 222 1.92 2.29 6.76
C THR A 222 1.77 1.81 8.20
N TRP A 223 0.54 1.45 8.60
CA TRP A 223 0.29 0.83 9.91
C TRP A 223 1.10 -0.45 10.09
N HIS A 224 1.07 -1.36 9.12
CA HIS A 224 1.76 -2.64 9.22
C HIS A 224 3.28 -2.48 9.20
N MET A 225 3.82 -1.57 8.38
CA MET A 225 5.24 -1.19 8.43
C MET A 225 5.62 -0.71 9.84
N GLY A 226 4.80 0.16 10.43
CA GLY A 226 5.03 0.66 11.79
C GLY A 226 4.94 -0.43 12.87
N GLN A 227 4.11 -1.46 12.70
CA GLN A 227 4.07 -2.61 13.62
C GLN A 227 5.34 -3.46 13.50
N LEU A 228 5.75 -3.79 12.26
CA LEU A 228 6.92 -4.62 11.99
C LEU A 228 8.24 -3.96 12.42
N ALA A 229 8.34 -2.64 12.37
CA ALA A 229 9.55 -1.93 12.79
C ALA A 229 9.69 -1.78 14.32
N LYS A 230 8.65 -2.10 15.08
CA LYS A 230 8.71 -2.08 16.56
C LYS A 230 9.19 -3.41 17.15
N GLY A 231 9.37 -4.44 16.32
CA GLY A 231 9.85 -5.77 16.72
C GLY A 231 8.75 -6.60 17.28
#